data_568d164dc2d994894c99bcc55db26791
#
_entry.id   568d164dc2d994894c99bcc55db26791
#
_cell.length_a   1.000
_cell.length_b   1.000
_cell.length_c   1.000
_cell.angle_alpha   90.00
_cell.angle_beta   90.00
_cell.angle_gamma   90.00
#
_symmetry.space_group_name_H-M   'P 1'
#
loop_
_entity.id
_entity.type
_entity.pdbx_description
1 polymer ?
#
loop_
_entity_poly.entity_id
_entity_poly.type
_entity_poly.pdbx_seq_one_letter_code
_entity_poly.pdbx_strand_id
1 'polypeptide(L)'
;MDLVNDARRKAGVSELKYDADLNALCEVKMLEKSIYGLDTFTKQIQYDGKTIADGHVSRFYGRCTAMARAFGLTDYYVGENAVLYAPYAAKAHNRLTDSEAHRKNYLNPMYEVAGFAVGEKATYQMFAYVK
;
A
#
# COMPACT_ATOMS: atom_id res chain seq x y z
N MET A 1 2.71 11.33 1.56
CA MET A 1 1.76 11.94 0.59
C MET A 1 2.44 12.90 -0.37
N ASP A 2 3.20 13.85 0.15
CA ASP A 2 3.84 14.90 -0.68
C ASP A 2 4.80 14.35 -1.73
N LEU A 3 5.61 13.35 -1.38
CA LEU A 3 6.57 12.76 -2.31
C LEU A 3 5.88 12.06 -3.49
N VAL A 4 4.80 11.34 -3.21
CA VAL A 4 4.02 10.67 -4.27
C VAL A 4 3.34 11.72 -5.15
N ASN A 5 2.72 12.73 -4.56
CA ASN A 5 2.07 13.78 -5.33
C ASN A 5 3.05 14.63 -6.14
N ASP A 6 4.26 14.86 -5.63
CA ASP A 6 5.32 15.50 -6.40
C ASP A 6 5.67 14.68 -7.65
N ALA A 7 5.85 13.38 -7.48
CA ALA A 7 6.11 12.46 -8.60
C ALA A 7 4.94 12.43 -9.60
N ARG A 8 3.71 12.43 -9.11
CA ARG A 8 2.52 12.45 -9.96
C ARG A 8 2.43 13.74 -10.78
N ARG A 9 2.67 14.90 -10.16
CA ARG A 9 2.70 16.18 -10.87
C ARG A 9 3.74 16.18 -11.99
N LYS A 10 4.95 15.69 -11.70
CA LYS A 10 6.04 15.59 -12.68
C LYS A 10 5.69 14.66 -13.84
N ALA A 11 4.88 13.65 -13.59
CA ALA A 11 4.42 12.70 -14.60
C ALA A 11 3.14 13.15 -15.32
N GLY A 12 2.58 14.31 -14.99
CA GLY A 12 1.34 14.80 -15.59
C GLY A 12 0.09 14.09 -15.12
N VAL A 13 0.13 13.46 -13.94
CA VAL A 13 -0.98 12.71 -13.35
C VAL A 13 -1.57 13.52 -12.18
N SER A 14 -2.90 13.50 -12.04
CA SER A 14 -3.59 14.22 -10.97
C SER A 14 -3.10 13.79 -9.59
N GLU A 15 -3.02 14.75 -8.67
CA GLU A 15 -2.65 14.49 -7.29
C GLU A 15 -3.70 13.64 -6.58
N LEU A 16 -3.22 12.82 -5.65
CA LEU A 16 -4.07 12.03 -4.76
C LEU A 16 -4.53 12.89 -3.58
N LYS A 17 -5.75 12.65 -3.14
CA LYS A 17 -6.26 13.23 -1.90
C LYS A 17 -6.01 12.24 -0.76
N TYR A 18 -5.67 12.77 0.42
CA TYR A 18 -5.52 11.95 1.62
C TYR A 18 -6.87 11.35 2.02
N ASP A 19 -6.82 10.07 2.35
CA ASP A 19 -7.99 9.32 2.82
C ASP A 19 -7.66 8.69 4.17
N ALA A 20 -8.38 9.11 5.21
CA ALA A 20 -8.12 8.67 6.58
C ALA A 20 -8.41 7.18 6.78
N ASP A 21 -9.39 6.64 6.05
CA ASP A 21 -9.74 5.22 6.16
C ASP A 21 -8.66 4.35 5.53
N LEU A 22 -8.16 4.71 4.34
CA LEU A 22 -7.04 4.01 3.74
C LEU A 22 -5.78 4.13 4.60
N ASN A 23 -5.56 5.28 5.21
CA ASN A 23 -4.44 5.48 6.13
C ASN A 23 -4.53 4.52 7.32
N ALA A 24 -5.72 4.37 7.89
CA ALA A 24 -5.95 3.44 9.00
C ALA A 24 -5.67 1.99 8.60
N LEU A 25 -6.07 1.57 7.39
CA LEU A 25 -5.75 0.24 6.88
C LEU A 25 -4.24 0.03 6.75
N CYS A 26 -3.52 1.03 6.27
CA CYS A 26 -2.05 0.98 6.19
C CYS A 26 -1.42 0.82 7.56
N GLU A 27 -1.91 1.56 8.56
CA GLU A 27 -1.43 1.47 9.94
C GLU A 27 -1.68 0.09 10.54
N VAL A 28 -2.85 -0.50 10.31
CA VAL A 28 -3.17 -1.85 10.77
C VAL A 28 -2.19 -2.87 10.17
N LYS A 29 -1.94 -2.80 8.88
CA LYS A 29 -0.99 -3.72 8.22
C LYS A 29 0.44 -3.52 8.72
N MET A 30 0.87 -2.28 8.89
CA MET A 30 2.18 -1.96 9.45
C MET A 30 2.35 -2.56 10.85
N LEU A 31 1.36 -2.36 11.73
CA LEU A 31 1.37 -2.91 13.09
C LEU A 31 1.34 -4.43 13.09
N GLU A 32 0.55 -5.03 12.22
CA GLU A 32 0.48 -6.48 12.08
C GLU A 32 1.85 -7.07 11.76
N LYS A 33 2.58 -6.48 10.82
CA LYS A 33 3.93 -6.93 10.48
C LYS A 33 4.93 -6.68 11.61
N SER A 34 4.76 -5.63 12.38
CA SER A 34 5.60 -5.35 13.55
C SER A 34 5.39 -6.38 14.67
N ILE A 35 4.15 -6.81 14.90
CA ILE A 35 3.79 -7.73 15.98
C ILE A 35 4.11 -9.19 15.61
N TYR A 36 3.75 -9.61 14.41
CA TYR A 36 3.84 -11.03 13.99
C TYR A 36 5.11 -11.34 13.18
N GLY A 37 5.93 -10.33 12.90
CA GLY A 37 7.21 -10.49 12.22
C GLY A 37 7.10 -10.40 10.70
N LEU A 38 8.28 -10.46 10.07
CA LEU A 38 8.46 -10.31 8.62
C LEU A 38 8.93 -11.58 7.92
N ASP A 39 8.96 -12.70 8.63
CA ASP A 39 9.52 -13.96 8.12
C ASP A 39 8.87 -14.40 6.81
N THR A 40 7.61 -14.05 6.63
CA THR A 40 6.83 -14.41 5.47
C THR A 40 6.60 -13.27 4.49
N PHE A 41 7.18 -12.08 4.74
CA PHE A 41 6.89 -10.89 3.93
C PHE A 41 7.19 -11.10 2.45
N THR A 42 8.31 -11.73 2.14
CA THR A 42 8.71 -12.04 0.76
C THR A 42 8.35 -13.45 0.33
N LYS A 43 7.81 -14.26 1.24
CA LYS A 43 7.41 -15.62 0.95
C LYS A 43 6.25 -15.62 -0.04
N GLN A 44 6.35 -16.46 -1.05
CA GLN A 44 5.26 -16.67 -1.99
C GLN A 44 4.23 -17.62 -1.39
N ILE A 45 2.97 -17.22 -1.45
CA ILE A 45 1.85 -18.03 -0.96
C ILE A 45 0.76 -18.13 -2.02
N GLN A 46 -0.09 -19.15 -1.89
CA GLN A 46 -1.29 -19.26 -2.70
C GLN A 46 -2.43 -18.54 -2.01
N TYR A 47 -3.07 -17.62 -2.71
CA TYR A 47 -4.23 -16.88 -2.22
C TYR A 47 -5.21 -16.69 -3.39
N ASP A 48 -6.42 -17.21 -3.23
CA ASP A 48 -7.46 -17.20 -4.27
C ASP A 48 -6.97 -17.71 -5.64
N GLY A 49 -6.19 -18.82 -5.62
CA GLY A 49 -5.65 -19.42 -6.83
C GLY A 49 -4.50 -18.68 -7.49
N LYS A 50 -3.97 -17.63 -6.85
CA LYS A 50 -2.84 -16.83 -7.35
C LYS A 50 -1.65 -16.95 -6.42
N THR A 51 -0.45 -16.91 -7.00
CA THR A 51 0.80 -16.83 -6.24
C THR A 51 1.11 -15.37 -5.96
N ILE A 52 1.16 -14.97 -4.69
CA ILE A 52 1.45 -13.61 -4.28
C ILE A 52 2.45 -13.58 -3.12
N ALA A 53 3.11 -12.44 -2.93
CA ALA A 53 3.97 -12.25 -1.77
C ALA A 53 3.11 -12.11 -0.51
N ASP A 54 3.48 -12.83 0.56
CA ASP A 54 2.73 -12.87 1.82
C ASP A 54 2.59 -11.49 2.47
N GLY A 55 3.55 -10.60 2.25
CA GLY A 55 3.50 -9.22 2.75
C GLY A 55 2.28 -8.43 2.29
N HIS A 56 1.68 -8.80 1.17
CA HIS A 56 0.45 -8.18 0.66
C HIS A 56 -0.82 -8.75 1.27
N VAL A 57 -0.72 -9.77 2.11
CA VAL A 57 -1.88 -10.42 2.74
C VAL A 57 -1.89 -10.11 4.22
N SER A 58 -2.98 -9.51 4.68
CA SER A 58 -3.22 -9.35 6.11
C SER A 58 -3.47 -10.73 6.73
N ARG A 59 -2.91 -10.95 7.91
CA ARG A 59 -3.11 -12.17 8.68
C ARG A 59 -4.58 -12.44 9.00
N PHE A 60 -5.36 -11.36 9.18
CA PHE A 60 -6.75 -11.44 9.63
C PHE A 60 -7.77 -11.08 8.57
N TYR A 61 -7.39 -10.30 7.56
CA TYR A 61 -8.34 -9.67 6.64
C TYR A 61 -8.10 -9.99 5.16
N GLY A 62 -7.02 -10.70 4.83
CA GLY A 62 -6.70 -11.03 3.44
C GLY A 62 -5.98 -9.90 2.70
N ARG A 63 -6.18 -9.81 1.39
CA ARG A 63 -5.58 -8.76 0.55
C ARG A 63 -6.25 -7.41 0.80
N CYS A 64 -5.61 -6.35 0.32
CA CYS A 64 -6.08 -4.97 0.53
C CYS A 64 -7.56 -4.76 0.13
N THR A 65 -8.01 -5.36 -0.96
CA THR A 65 -9.43 -5.27 -1.37
C THR A 65 -10.36 -5.95 -0.37
N ALA A 66 -10.02 -7.14 0.08
CA ALA A 66 -10.80 -7.87 1.09
C ALA A 66 -10.78 -7.14 2.43
N MET A 67 -9.62 -6.59 2.79
CA MET A 67 -9.46 -5.78 4.01
C MET A 67 -10.33 -4.53 3.96
N ALA A 68 -10.31 -3.81 2.85
CA ALA A 68 -11.15 -2.61 2.66
C ALA A 68 -12.63 -2.94 2.85
N ARG A 69 -13.10 -4.03 2.27
CA ARG A 69 -14.49 -4.50 2.45
C ARG A 69 -14.80 -4.85 3.90
N ALA A 70 -13.87 -5.51 4.60
CA ALA A 70 -14.05 -5.86 6.01
C ALA A 70 -14.19 -4.62 6.90
N PHE A 71 -13.58 -3.51 6.52
CA PHE A 71 -13.68 -2.22 7.22
C PHE A 71 -14.79 -1.31 6.65
N GLY A 72 -15.66 -1.82 5.80
CA GLY A 72 -16.82 -1.08 5.31
C GLY A 72 -16.58 -0.23 4.05
N LEU A 73 -15.39 -0.31 3.46
CA LEU A 73 -15.03 0.45 2.26
C LEU A 73 -15.41 -0.34 1.00
N THR A 74 -16.69 -0.59 0.82
CA THR A 74 -17.20 -1.47 -0.24
C THR A 74 -17.15 -0.86 -1.64
N ASP A 75 -17.09 0.48 -1.71
CA ASP A 75 -17.03 1.21 -2.98
C ASP A 75 -15.60 1.54 -3.41
N TYR A 76 -14.60 1.09 -2.66
CA TYR A 76 -13.19 1.35 -2.95
C TYR A 76 -12.58 0.24 -3.79
N TYR A 77 -11.91 0.62 -4.87
CA TYR A 77 -11.02 -0.26 -5.63
C TYR A 77 -9.59 0.04 -5.22
N VAL A 78 -9.00 -0.85 -4.45
CA VAL A 78 -7.76 -0.60 -3.71
C VAL A 78 -6.57 -1.29 -4.35
N GLY A 79 -5.45 -0.57 -4.47
CA GLY A 79 -4.14 -1.11 -4.77
C GLY A 79 -3.18 -0.83 -3.62
N GLU A 80 -2.08 -1.58 -3.56
CA GLU A 80 -1.13 -1.50 -2.46
C GLU A 80 0.31 -1.56 -2.94
N ASN A 81 1.14 -0.72 -2.33
CA ASN A 81 2.60 -0.85 -2.34
C ASN A 81 3.07 -1.18 -0.94
N ALA A 82 4.11 -2.00 -0.84
CA ALA A 82 4.74 -2.33 0.43
C ALA A 82 6.26 -2.40 0.27
N VAL A 83 6.99 -1.96 1.28
CA VAL A 83 8.46 -2.02 1.30
C VAL A 83 8.95 -2.32 2.71
N LEU A 84 10.05 -3.08 2.82
CA LEU A 84 10.66 -3.49 4.09
C LEU A 84 11.78 -2.53 4.50
N TYR A 85 11.93 -2.36 5.82
CA TYR A 85 13.07 -1.67 6.44
C TYR A 85 13.37 -0.31 5.81
N ALA A 86 12.34 0.48 5.58
CA ALA A 86 12.42 1.83 5.07
C ALA A 86 11.70 2.78 6.05
N PRO A 87 12.32 3.08 7.21
CA PRO A 87 11.63 3.72 8.34
C PRO A 87 11.35 5.22 8.14
N TYR A 88 11.80 5.80 7.04
CA TYR A 88 11.55 7.20 6.71
C TYR A 88 10.81 7.30 5.40
N ALA A 89 9.89 8.26 5.29
CA ALA A 89 9.09 8.45 4.10
C ALA A 89 9.95 8.60 2.82
N ALA A 90 11.03 9.38 2.88
CA ALA A 90 11.93 9.57 1.74
C ALA A 90 12.61 8.27 1.31
N LYS A 91 13.09 7.46 2.25
CA LYS A 91 13.72 6.18 1.95
C LYS A 91 12.73 5.19 1.35
N ALA A 92 11.53 5.12 1.91
CA ALA A 92 10.46 4.26 1.40
C ALA A 92 10.08 4.66 -0.03
N HIS A 93 9.88 5.95 -0.28
CA HIS A 93 9.54 6.46 -1.60
C HIS A 93 10.63 6.15 -2.63
N ASN A 94 11.89 6.37 -2.27
CA ASN A 94 13.01 6.08 -3.19
C ASN A 94 13.10 4.60 -3.55
N ARG A 95 12.94 3.71 -2.59
CA ARG A 95 12.97 2.26 -2.85
C ARG A 95 11.78 1.80 -3.69
N LEU A 96 10.60 2.34 -3.45
CA LEU A 96 9.42 2.05 -4.27
C LEU A 96 9.57 2.60 -5.68
N THR A 97 10.18 3.77 -5.83
CA THR A 97 10.44 4.38 -7.13
C THR A 97 11.43 3.57 -7.97
N ASP A 98 12.40 2.91 -7.34
CA ASP A 98 13.36 2.05 -8.03
C ASP A 98 12.72 0.78 -8.62
N SER A 99 11.53 0.41 -8.17
CA SER A 99 10.78 -0.72 -8.70
C SER A 99 9.75 -0.22 -9.70
N GLU A 100 9.83 -0.70 -10.94
CA GLU A 100 8.88 -0.32 -11.99
C GLU A 100 7.43 -0.63 -11.59
N ALA A 101 7.19 -1.81 -11.02
CA ALA A 101 5.84 -2.23 -10.60
C ALA A 101 5.27 -1.29 -9.52
N HIS A 102 6.06 -0.94 -8.52
CA HIS A 102 5.62 -0.02 -7.46
C HIS A 102 5.44 1.40 -7.99
N ARG A 103 6.36 1.86 -8.85
CA ARG A 103 6.26 3.18 -9.47
C ARG A 103 5.00 3.30 -10.33
N LYS A 104 4.70 2.30 -11.15
CA LYS A 104 3.48 2.27 -11.97
C LYS A 104 2.23 2.31 -11.09
N ASN A 105 2.28 1.69 -9.91
CA ASN A 105 1.14 1.66 -9.02
C ASN A 105 0.84 3.06 -8.46
N TYR A 106 1.81 3.75 -7.88
CA TYR A 106 1.54 5.09 -7.33
C TYR A 106 1.35 6.18 -8.41
N LEU A 107 1.75 5.92 -9.66
CA LEU A 107 1.50 6.80 -10.80
C LEU A 107 0.21 6.46 -11.56
N ASN A 108 -0.52 5.44 -11.15
CA ASN A 108 -1.73 5.02 -11.86
C ASN A 108 -2.77 6.16 -11.85
N PRO A 109 -3.16 6.67 -13.03
CA PRO A 109 -4.08 7.81 -13.11
C PRO A 109 -5.49 7.50 -12.63
N MET A 110 -5.85 6.23 -12.48
CA MET A 110 -7.17 5.84 -11.97
C MET A 110 -7.33 6.12 -10.49
N TYR A 111 -6.25 6.13 -9.72
CA TYR A 111 -6.34 6.38 -8.29
C TYR A 111 -6.60 7.85 -7.98
N GLU A 112 -7.50 8.10 -7.04
CA GLU A 112 -7.96 9.43 -6.62
C GLU A 112 -7.57 9.74 -5.18
N VAL A 113 -7.50 8.72 -4.33
CA VAL A 113 -7.26 8.86 -2.90
C VAL A 113 -6.16 7.91 -2.44
N ALA A 114 -5.51 8.23 -1.33
CA ALA A 114 -4.45 7.42 -0.77
C ALA A 114 -4.29 7.56 0.73
N GLY A 115 -3.75 6.51 1.34
CA GLY A 115 -3.29 6.49 2.71
C GLY A 115 -1.91 5.85 2.81
N PHE A 116 -1.19 6.14 3.88
CA PHE A 116 0.19 5.72 4.07
C PHE A 116 0.46 5.38 5.52
N ALA A 117 1.36 4.42 5.77
CA ALA A 117 1.90 4.18 7.09
C ALA A 117 3.37 3.81 6.96
N VAL A 118 4.24 4.58 7.59
CA VAL A 118 5.69 4.36 7.61
C VAL A 118 6.05 3.70 8.93
N GLY A 119 6.61 2.50 8.87
CA GLY A 119 7.02 1.76 10.03
C GLY A 119 8.48 1.32 9.96
N GLU A 120 9.05 1.00 11.10
CA GLU A 120 10.44 0.55 11.19
C GLU A 120 10.68 -0.72 10.37
N LYS A 121 9.76 -1.68 10.42
CA LYS A 121 9.89 -2.96 9.72
C LYS A 121 9.25 -2.95 8.35
N ALA A 122 8.06 -2.34 8.21
CA ALA A 122 7.32 -2.32 6.96
C ALA A 122 6.60 -0.99 6.77
N THR A 123 6.56 -0.52 5.54
CA THR A 123 5.83 0.69 5.12
C THR A 123 4.81 0.29 4.08
N TYR A 124 3.60 0.81 4.22
CA TYR A 124 2.48 0.54 3.32
C TYR A 124 1.94 1.81 2.69
N GLN A 125 1.57 1.69 1.42
CA GLN A 125 0.82 2.70 0.70
C GLN A 125 -0.42 2.01 0.14
N MET A 126 -1.58 2.57 0.38
CA MET A 126 -2.81 2.12 -0.28
C MET A 126 -3.40 3.25 -1.10
N PHE A 127 -3.83 2.90 -2.29
CA PHE A 127 -4.41 3.81 -3.27
C PHE A 127 -5.77 3.28 -3.66
N ALA A 128 -6.70 4.18 -3.94
CA ALA A 128 -8.02 3.75 -4.40
C ALA A 128 -8.61 4.75 -5.38
N TYR A 129 -9.50 4.23 -6.22
CA TYR A 129 -10.56 5.04 -6.78
C TYR A 129 -11.88 4.61 -6.14
N VAL A 130 -12.80 5.55 -6.01
CA VAL A 130 -14.08 5.33 -5.35
C VAL A 130 -15.18 5.39 -6.41
N LYS A 131 -16.05 4.41 -6.39
CA LYS A 131 -17.19 4.37 -7.32
C LYS A 131 -18.16 5.50 -7.10
#